data_a2f7b11a2eadae1d895fb8b8cbaa6fcc
#
_entry.id   a2f7b11a2eadae1d895fb8b8cbaa6fcc
#
_cell.length_a   1.000
_cell.length_b   1.000
_cell.length_c   1.000
_cell.angle_alpha   90.00
_cell.angle_beta   90.00
_cell.angle_gamma   90.00
#
_symmetry.space_group_name_H-M   'P 1'
#
loop_
_entity.id
_entity.type
_entity.pdbx_description
1 polymer ?
#
loop_
_entity_poly.entity_id
_entity_poly.type
_entity_poly.pdbx_seq_one_letter_code
_entity_poly.pdbx_strand_id
1 'polypeptide(L)'
;MNSYIYTLVTLTYEPGSTMKIFSYMCAIDSGNYDGNTTYTSGSKTYTSENGGKDVTISDWRKEGWGNITYDQGFALSSNIAVANIVESVITKEDLRACYEKYGFGTKTGFTLKREEPGNINYKYQIEAATAGYGQGITTTPIQHLEALTSIANNGAMLKPFVVDKIKNPTTGKVLEQNSKTEVKNIANSATIEKMKQLMASVINGDNTNSTGYAYRMDGYSLIGKTGTAQIFDYTKGKYMSGSSDYIYSFSGMFPENDPEIILYAAIKRPKDGTNYIVPMVKEVEQNITKYLNIEEKDSEKKSYTVEPFYNKNVSDIKTYLENKNIKVLVIGDGTKVINQYPGINNIIYED
;
A
#
# COMPACT_ATOMS: atom_id res chain seq x y z
N MET A 1 27.70 27.32 -8.85
CA MET A 1 27.04 26.45 -7.86
C MET A 1 26.26 25.41 -8.62
N ASN A 2 26.66 24.14 -8.52
CA ASN A 2 25.85 23.06 -9.09
C ASN A 2 24.52 23.01 -8.35
N SER A 3 23.45 23.27 -9.06
CA SER A 3 22.08 23.19 -8.51
C SER A 3 21.68 21.70 -8.46
N TYR A 4 21.76 21.09 -7.31
CA TYR A 4 21.19 19.76 -7.12
C TYR A 4 19.66 19.82 -7.25
N ILE A 5 19.12 19.00 -8.13
CA ILE A 5 17.68 18.82 -8.30
C ILE A 5 17.27 17.61 -7.48
N TYR A 6 16.45 17.85 -6.48
CA TYR A 6 15.95 16.77 -5.61
C TYR A 6 14.67 16.20 -6.22
N THR A 7 14.77 15.08 -6.92
CA THR A 7 13.64 14.44 -7.61
C THR A 7 12.46 14.13 -6.69
N LEU A 8 12.73 13.91 -5.41
CA LEU A 8 11.70 13.68 -4.38
C LEU A 8 10.63 14.79 -4.34
N VAL A 9 11.03 16.06 -4.55
CA VAL A 9 10.16 17.23 -4.41
C VAL A 9 9.90 17.96 -5.74
N THR A 10 10.72 17.71 -6.77
CA THR A 10 10.67 18.45 -8.04
C THR A 10 10.10 17.63 -9.20
N LEU A 11 10.16 16.30 -9.13
CA LEU A 11 9.66 15.44 -10.18
C LEU A 11 8.16 15.22 -10.02
N THR A 12 7.39 15.85 -10.90
CA THR A 12 5.96 15.56 -11.03
C THR A 12 5.73 14.52 -12.12
N TYR A 13 4.89 13.56 -11.84
CA TYR A 13 4.49 12.53 -12.80
C TYR A 13 3.12 11.95 -12.43
N GLU A 14 2.50 11.25 -13.36
CA GLU A 14 1.26 10.53 -13.12
C GLU A 14 1.51 9.32 -12.22
N PRO A 15 0.95 9.29 -10.99
CA PRO A 15 1.29 8.28 -9.99
C PRO A 15 0.80 6.88 -10.33
N GLY A 16 -0.17 6.78 -11.24
CA GLY A 16 -0.79 5.51 -11.58
C GLY A 16 -1.49 4.87 -10.37
N SER A 17 -1.53 3.56 -10.34
CA SER A 17 -2.35 2.80 -9.38
C SER A 17 -2.00 2.97 -7.91
N THR A 18 -0.88 3.63 -7.55
CA THR A 18 -0.63 4.01 -6.14
C THR A 18 -1.63 5.06 -5.66
N MET A 19 -2.21 5.85 -6.56
CA MET A 19 -3.26 6.81 -6.24
C MET A 19 -4.57 6.15 -5.77
N LYS A 20 -4.80 4.89 -6.13
CA LYS A 20 -5.98 4.12 -5.70
C LYS A 20 -6.08 4.00 -4.18
N ILE A 21 -4.98 4.04 -3.44
CA ILE A 21 -4.99 4.09 -1.98
C ILE A 21 -5.90 5.23 -1.53
N PHE A 22 -5.65 6.44 -2.03
CA PHE A 22 -6.38 7.63 -1.61
C PHE A 22 -7.81 7.68 -2.18
N SER A 23 -8.03 7.18 -3.39
CA SER A 23 -9.38 7.09 -3.97
C SER A 23 -10.29 6.17 -3.15
N TYR A 24 -9.76 5.03 -2.71
CA TYR A 24 -10.49 4.11 -1.83
C TYR A 24 -10.68 4.70 -0.44
N MET A 25 -9.67 5.37 0.13
CA MET A 25 -9.82 6.08 1.40
C MET A 25 -10.94 7.13 1.33
N CYS A 26 -11.01 7.90 0.24
CA CYS A 26 -12.09 8.87 0.01
C CYS A 26 -13.46 8.20 -0.02
N ALA A 27 -13.57 7.07 -0.72
CA ALA A 27 -14.80 6.31 -0.80
C ALA A 27 -15.22 5.71 0.56
N ILE A 28 -14.28 5.12 1.29
CA ILE A 28 -14.55 4.55 2.61
C ILE A 28 -14.95 5.64 3.61
N ASP A 29 -14.23 6.77 3.61
CA ASP A 29 -14.49 7.89 4.52
C ASP A 29 -15.82 8.60 4.24
N SER A 30 -16.39 8.46 3.01
CA SER A 30 -17.72 8.96 2.67
C SER A 30 -18.86 8.23 3.39
N GLY A 31 -18.62 7.01 3.90
CA GLY A 31 -19.61 6.14 4.51
C GLY A 31 -20.49 5.37 3.52
N ASN A 32 -20.32 5.58 2.21
CA ASN A 32 -21.12 4.93 1.16
C ASN A 32 -20.42 3.71 0.53
N TYR A 33 -19.18 3.44 0.94
CA TYR A 33 -18.41 2.33 0.40
C TYR A 33 -18.84 1.00 1.01
N ASP A 34 -19.25 0.06 0.15
CA ASP A 34 -19.38 -1.35 0.51
C ASP A 34 -18.41 -2.18 -0.34
N GLY A 35 -17.38 -2.73 0.31
CA GLY A 35 -16.34 -3.52 -0.33
C GLY A 35 -16.85 -4.79 -1.02
N ASN A 36 -18.05 -5.30 -0.64
CA ASN A 36 -18.67 -6.47 -1.23
C ASN A 36 -19.50 -6.15 -2.48
N THR A 37 -19.73 -4.87 -2.78
CA THR A 37 -20.42 -4.47 -4.02
C THR A 37 -19.69 -5.03 -5.24
N THR A 38 -20.40 -5.75 -6.09
CA THR A 38 -19.83 -6.40 -7.28
C THR A 38 -19.99 -5.55 -8.53
N TYR A 39 -19.04 -5.70 -9.43
CA TYR A 39 -19.06 -5.08 -10.76
C TYR A 39 -18.41 -6.00 -11.79
N THR A 40 -18.71 -5.80 -13.07
CA THR A 40 -18.05 -6.50 -14.18
C THR A 40 -16.72 -5.80 -14.50
N SER A 41 -15.60 -6.50 -14.31
CA SER A 41 -14.26 -6.03 -14.62
C SER A 41 -13.94 -6.10 -16.12
N GLY A 42 -12.79 -5.53 -16.54
CA GLY A 42 -12.32 -5.61 -17.93
C GLY A 42 -12.28 -4.27 -18.61
N SER A 43 -13.39 -3.74 -19.09
CA SER A 43 -13.45 -2.44 -19.76
C SER A 43 -14.80 -1.75 -19.56
N LYS A 44 -14.78 -0.41 -19.63
CA LYS A 44 -15.95 0.46 -19.51
C LYS A 44 -15.83 1.60 -20.51
N THR A 45 -16.85 1.82 -21.33
CA THR A 45 -16.88 2.88 -22.33
C THR A 45 -17.75 4.03 -21.85
N TYR A 46 -17.20 5.21 -21.92
CA TYR A 46 -17.87 6.49 -21.69
C TYR A 46 -18.26 7.10 -23.04
N THR A 47 -19.55 7.21 -23.26
CA THR A 47 -20.11 7.79 -24.49
C THR A 47 -20.02 9.30 -24.44
N SER A 48 -19.61 9.90 -25.54
CA SER A 48 -19.54 11.37 -25.64
C SER A 48 -20.93 11.97 -25.90
N GLU A 49 -21.42 12.75 -24.95
CA GLU A 49 -22.73 13.44 -25.08
C GLU A 49 -22.75 14.53 -26.16
N ASN A 50 -21.60 15.02 -26.61
CA ASN A 50 -21.49 16.18 -27.51
C ASN A 50 -20.89 15.82 -28.89
N GLY A 51 -21.06 14.58 -29.35
CA GLY A 51 -20.56 14.14 -30.66
C GLY A 51 -19.03 13.98 -30.74
N GLY A 52 -18.34 13.99 -29.60
CA GLY A 52 -16.95 13.61 -29.50
C GLY A 52 -16.73 12.11 -29.65
N LYS A 53 -15.49 11.67 -29.51
CA LYS A 53 -15.16 10.24 -29.53
C LYS A 53 -15.46 9.61 -28.16
N ASP A 54 -16.03 8.41 -28.20
CA ASP A 54 -16.15 7.57 -27.02
C ASP A 54 -14.77 7.23 -26.46
N VAL A 55 -14.66 7.19 -25.13
CA VAL A 55 -13.43 6.86 -24.43
C VAL A 55 -13.63 5.58 -23.63
N THR A 56 -12.77 4.61 -23.86
CA THR A 56 -12.80 3.33 -23.12
C THR A 56 -11.67 3.27 -22.11
N ILE A 57 -12.01 3.10 -20.83
CA ILE A 57 -11.10 2.71 -19.77
C ILE A 57 -11.03 1.18 -19.76
N SER A 58 -9.83 0.64 -19.54
CA SER A 58 -9.65 -0.80 -19.41
C SER A 58 -8.79 -1.12 -18.20
N ASP A 59 -9.04 -2.29 -17.62
CA ASP A 59 -8.13 -2.94 -16.72
C ASP A 59 -6.85 -3.36 -17.45
N TRP A 60 -5.76 -3.60 -16.72
CA TRP A 60 -4.53 -4.10 -17.32
C TRP A 60 -4.74 -5.49 -17.95
N ARG A 61 -5.67 -6.29 -17.41
CA ARG A 61 -6.23 -7.48 -18.01
C ARG A 61 -7.54 -7.10 -18.71
N LYS A 62 -7.50 -6.86 -20.03
CA LYS A 62 -8.62 -6.30 -20.80
C LYS A 62 -9.87 -7.17 -20.80
N GLU A 63 -9.70 -8.48 -20.77
CA GLU A 63 -10.79 -9.46 -20.63
C GLU A 63 -11.42 -9.46 -19.25
N GLY A 64 -10.76 -8.85 -18.26
CA GLY A 64 -11.20 -8.77 -16.88
C GLY A 64 -11.07 -10.09 -16.11
N TRP A 65 -11.71 -10.12 -14.96
CA TRP A 65 -11.85 -11.27 -14.05
C TRP A 65 -13.32 -11.68 -13.86
N GLY A 66 -14.22 -11.23 -14.75
CA GLY A 66 -15.66 -11.41 -14.59
C GLY A 66 -16.22 -10.46 -13.53
N ASN A 67 -17.26 -10.93 -12.82
CA ASN A 67 -17.84 -10.21 -11.68
C ASN A 67 -16.95 -10.40 -10.45
N ILE A 68 -16.42 -9.29 -9.94
CA ILE A 68 -15.60 -9.23 -8.74
C ILE A 68 -16.08 -8.10 -7.82
N THR A 69 -15.71 -8.16 -6.55
CA THR A 69 -16.03 -7.11 -5.57
C THR A 69 -15.09 -5.93 -5.66
N TYR A 70 -15.47 -4.78 -5.08
CA TYR A 70 -14.56 -3.63 -4.98
C TYR A 70 -13.28 -3.97 -4.22
N ASP A 71 -13.37 -4.75 -3.13
CA ASP A 71 -12.19 -5.19 -2.38
C ASP A 71 -11.25 -6.04 -3.25
N GLN A 72 -11.78 -7.01 -3.99
CA GLN A 72 -11.00 -7.78 -4.97
C GLN A 72 -10.42 -6.89 -6.07
N GLY A 73 -11.17 -5.87 -6.51
CA GLY A 73 -10.72 -4.88 -7.48
C GLY A 73 -9.50 -4.09 -6.99
N PHE A 74 -9.39 -3.80 -5.69
CA PHE A 74 -8.20 -3.17 -5.13
C PHE A 74 -6.98 -4.09 -5.20
N ALA A 75 -7.12 -5.35 -4.77
CA ALA A 75 -6.04 -6.35 -4.79
C ALA A 75 -5.52 -6.60 -6.21
N LEU A 76 -6.43 -6.70 -7.19
CA LEU A 76 -6.15 -6.88 -8.62
C LEU A 76 -5.77 -5.58 -9.33
N SER A 77 -5.80 -4.45 -8.63
CA SER A 77 -5.53 -3.12 -9.20
C SER A 77 -6.44 -2.74 -10.37
N SER A 78 -7.73 -3.08 -10.31
CA SER A 78 -8.72 -2.76 -11.34
C SER A 78 -8.92 -1.25 -11.49
N ASN A 79 -8.86 -0.76 -12.72
CA ASN A 79 -9.22 0.61 -13.08
C ASN A 79 -10.74 0.78 -13.11
N ILE A 80 -11.45 -0.28 -13.51
CA ILE A 80 -12.91 -0.27 -13.58
C ILE A 80 -13.55 -0.18 -12.20
N ALA A 81 -12.93 -0.81 -11.17
CA ALA A 81 -13.35 -0.60 -9.79
C ALA A 81 -13.39 0.88 -9.43
N VAL A 82 -12.28 1.57 -9.66
CA VAL A 82 -12.16 3.00 -9.34
C VAL A 82 -13.11 3.85 -10.17
N ALA A 83 -13.24 3.56 -11.46
CA ALA A 83 -14.18 4.27 -12.33
C ALA A 83 -15.63 4.16 -11.81
N ASN A 84 -16.05 2.98 -11.34
CA ASN A 84 -17.35 2.78 -10.75
C ASN A 84 -17.48 3.47 -9.38
N ILE A 85 -16.46 3.42 -8.53
CA ILE A 85 -16.43 4.12 -7.24
C ILE A 85 -16.63 5.62 -7.44
N VAL A 86 -15.92 6.24 -8.37
CA VAL A 86 -16.02 7.69 -8.67
C VAL A 86 -17.35 8.07 -9.30
N GLU A 87 -18.12 7.12 -9.83
CA GLU A 87 -19.46 7.40 -10.35
C GLU A 87 -20.58 7.13 -9.33
N SER A 88 -20.43 6.06 -8.54
CA SER A 88 -21.57 5.49 -7.78
C SER A 88 -21.42 5.65 -6.27
N VAL A 89 -20.21 5.89 -5.76
CA VAL A 89 -19.94 5.97 -4.32
C VAL A 89 -19.60 7.40 -3.89
N ILE A 90 -18.78 8.11 -4.70
CA ILE A 90 -18.39 9.50 -4.45
C ILE A 90 -18.51 10.32 -5.74
N THR A 91 -18.74 11.62 -5.60
CA THR A 91 -18.75 12.52 -6.75
C THR A 91 -17.32 12.90 -7.18
N LYS A 92 -17.17 13.42 -8.40
CA LYS A 92 -15.87 13.93 -8.85
C LYS A 92 -15.40 15.14 -8.02
N GLU A 93 -16.34 15.94 -7.52
CA GLU A 93 -16.07 17.06 -6.63
C GLU A 93 -15.56 16.57 -5.26
N ASP A 94 -16.20 15.55 -4.68
CA ASP A 94 -15.77 14.94 -3.42
C ASP A 94 -14.38 14.31 -3.55
N LEU A 95 -14.11 13.62 -4.67
CA LEU A 95 -12.78 13.04 -4.94
C LEU A 95 -11.70 14.14 -4.95
N ARG A 96 -11.96 15.28 -5.60
CA ARG A 96 -11.02 16.40 -5.63
C ARG A 96 -10.79 16.98 -4.24
N ALA A 97 -11.88 17.32 -3.53
CA ALA A 97 -11.80 17.87 -2.18
C ALA A 97 -11.06 16.92 -1.23
N CYS A 98 -11.26 15.62 -1.41
CA CYS A 98 -10.55 14.60 -0.65
C CYS A 98 -9.07 14.56 -0.99
N TYR A 99 -8.67 14.62 -2.26
CA TYR A 99 -7.26 14.70 -2.65
C TYR A 99 -6.57 15.94 -2.09
N GLU A 100 -7.24 17.10 -2.13
CA GLU A 100 -6.76 18.34 -1.49
C GLU A 100 -6.60 18.16 0.02
N LYS A 101 -7.52 17.45 0.67
CA LYS A 101 -7.44 17.09 2.09
C LYS A 101 -6.18 16.26 2.41
N TYR A 102 -5.74 15.39 1.49
CA TYR A 102 -4.50 14.61 1.57
C TYR A 102 -3.25 15.38 1.12
N GLY A 103 -3.34 16.66 0.80
CA GLY A 103 -2.22 17.52 0.42
C GLY A 103 -1.83 17.45 -1.06
N PHE A 104 -2.52 16.68 -1.90
CA PHE A 104 -2.24 16.66 -3.34
C PHE A 104 -2.63 18.00 -3.98
N GLY A 105 -1.86 18.41 -4.99
CA GLY A 105 -2.04 19.70 -5.66
C GLY A 105 -1.47 20.90 -4.90
N THR A 106 -0.86 20.70 -3.74
CA THR A 106 -0.22 21.74 -2.91
C THR A 106 1.19 21.31 -2.51
N LYS A 107 2.01 22.27 -2.10
CA LYS A 107 3.35 22.00 -1.56
C LYS A 107 3.24 21.47 -0.13
N THR A 108 4.02 20.45 0.21
CA THR A 108 4.07 19.88 1.56
C THR A 108 4.79 20.81 2.55
N GLY A 109 5.61 21.73 2.04
CA GLY A 109 6.48 22.58 2.84
C GLY A 109 7.71 21.83 3.37
N PHE A 110 8.11 20.75 2.68
CA PHE A 110 9.35 20.04 2.95
C PHE A 110 10.57 20.97 2.87
N THR A 111 11.56 20.71 3.67
CA THR A 111 12.72 21.61 3.85
C THR A 111 13.60 21.82 2.61
N LEU A 112 13.45 20.96 1.58
CA LEU A 112 14.19 21.10 0.33
C LEU A 112 13.55 22.16 -0.58
N LYS A 113 14.42 22.92 -1.27
CA LYS A 113 13.97 24.00 -2.18
C LYS A 113 13.40 23.46 -3.48
N ARG A 114 12.58 24.29 -4.16
CA ARG A 114 12.00 24.03 -5.48
C ARG A 114 10.97 22.90 -5.49
N GLU A 115 10.20 22.80 -4.44
CA GLU A 115 9.09 21.85 -4.37
C GLU A 115 8.02 22.23 -5.41
N GLU A 116 7.54 21.22 -6.15
CA GLU A 116 6.44 21.35 -7.12
C GLU A 116 5.12 20.84 -6.51
N PRO A 117 4.00 21.53 -6.73
CA PRO A 117 2.72 21.15 -6.14
C PRO A 117 2.02 19.99 -6.90
N GLY A 118 2.50 19.62 -8.08
CA GLY A 118 1.74 18.76 -8.97
C GLY A 118 0.47 19.41 -9.53
N ASN A 119 -0.41 18.62 -10.11
CA ASN A 119 -1.68 19.10 -10.68
C ASN A 119 -2.75 18.00 -10.52
N ILE A 120 -3.86 18.31 -9.85
CA ILE A 120 -5.01 17.41 -9.65
C ILE A 120 -6.29 17.96 -10.33
N ASN A 121 -6.16 18.87 -11.29
CA ASN A 121 -7.30 19.47 -11.97
C ASN A 121 -7.88 18.54 -13.03
N TYR A 122 -9.19 18.38 -12.97
CA TYR A 122 -10.00 17.71 -13.99
C TYR A 122 -11.39 18.33 -14.02
N LYS A 123 -12.10 18.17 -15.13
CA LYS A 123 -13.42 18.79 -15.36
C LYS A 123 -14.51 17.75 -15.60
N TYR A 124 -14.21 16.77 -16.41
CA TYR A 124 -15.20 15.80 -16.88
C TYR A 124 -15.19 14.53 -16.01
N GLN A 125 -16.32 13.82 -16.01
CA GLN A 125 -16.45 12.58 -15.24
C GLN A 125 -15.39 11.51 -15.62
N ILE A 126 -15.12 11.40 -16.91
CA ILE A 126 -14.07 10.49 -17.42
C ILE A 126 -12.68 10.86 -16.89
N GLU A 127 -12.38 12.16 -16.80
CA GLU A 127 -11.10 12.64 -16.24
C GLU A 127 -11.01 12.37 -14.74
N ALA A 128 -12.11 12.50 -14.01
CA ALA A 128 -12.16 12.12 -12.60
C ALA A 128 -11.96 10.60 -12.41
N ALA A 129 -12.58 9.79 -13.27
CA ALA A 129 -12.37 8.34 -13.26
C ALA A 129 -10.90 7.97 -13.51
N THR A 130 -10.23 8.64 -14.50
CA THR A 130 -8.80 8.43 -14.76
C THR A 130 -7.92 8.96 -13.64
N ALA A 131 -8.25 10.12 -13.06
CA ALA A 131 -7.56 10.67 -11.89
C ALA A 131 -7.65 9.73 -10.69
N GLY A 132 -8.77 9.03 -10.53
CA GLY A 132 -8.99 8.05 -9.47
C GLY A 132 -7.99 6.89 -9.49
N TYR A 133 -7.46 6.51 -10.65
CA TYR A 133 -6.36 5.54 -10.74
C TYR A 133 -5.02 6.16 -11.12
N GLY A 134 -4.90 7.49 -10.98
CA GLY A 134 -3.64 8.23 -11.05
C GLY A 134 -3.16 8.55 -12.45
N GLN A 135 -4.06 8.71 -13.42
CA GLN A 135 -3.75 9.23 -14.75
C GLN A 135 -4.48 10.57 -15.01
N GLY A 136 -3.88 11.44 -15.82
CA GLY A 136 -4.40 12.79 -16.07
C GLY A 136 -4.17 13.79 -14.92
N ILE A 137 -3.55 13.35 -13.83
CA ILE A 137 -3.09 14.17 -12.71
C ILE A 137 -1.58 13.96 -12.50
N THR A 138 -0.91 14.91 -11.86
CA THR A 138 0.50 14.75 -11.51
C THR A 138 0.74 15.04 -10.03
N THR A 139 1.61 14.24 -9.42
CA THR A 139 2.00 14.37 -8.01
C THR A 139 3.51 14.22 -7.86
N THR A 140 4.04 14.55 -6.70
CA THR A 140 5.44 14.31 -6.34
C THR A 140 5.57 13.14 -5.37
N PRO A 141 6.72 12.45 -5.31
CA PRO A 141 6.95 11.38 -4.31
C PRO A 141 6.75 11.85 -2.87
N ILE A 142 7.13 13.09 -2.53
CA ILE A 142 6.97 13.60 -1.17
C ILE A 142 5.51 13.78 -0.76
N GLN A 143 4.62 14.16 -1.70
CA GLN A 143 3.18 14.23 -1.43
C GLN A 143 2.60 12.86 -1.11
N HIS A 144 3.04 11.81 -1.80
CA HIS A 144 2.63 10.44 -1.46
C HIS A 144 3.13 10.03 -0.08
N LEU A 145 4.38 10.32 0.26
CA LEU A 145 4.92 10.01 1.59
C LEU A 145 4.16 10.76 2.70
N GLU A 146 3.87 12.04 2.51
CA GLU A 146 3.08 12.83 3.47
C GLU A 146 1.68 12.23 3.65
N ALA A 147 0.97 11.98 2.55
CA ALA A 147 -0.38 11.42 2.59
C ALA A 147 -0.43 10.03 3.23
N LEU A 148 0.56 9.16 2.96
CA LEU A 148 0.68 7.82 3.55
C LEU A 148 0.89 7.86 5.07
N THR A 149 1.47 8.94 5.62
CA THR A 149 1.61 9.08 7.07
C THR A 149 0.27 9.05 7.79
N SER A 150 -0.82 9.46 7.14
CA SER A 150 -2.15 9.38 7.71
C SER A 150 -2.59 7.95 8.01
N ILE A 151 -2.18 6.98 7.17
CA ILE A 151 -2.46 5.56 7.40
C ILE A 151 -1.58 5.03 8.53
N ALA A 152 -0.28 5.34 8.51
CA ALA A 152 0.67 4.88 9.52
C ALA A 152 0.43 5.53 10.90
N ASN A 153 -0.13 6.73 10.96
CA ASN A 153 -0.36 7.50 12.19
C ASN A 153 -1.87 7.63 12.52
N ASN A 154 -2.64 6.57 12.30
CA ASN A 154 -4.04 6.43 12.72
C ASN A 154 -4.96 7.60 12.34
N GLY A 155 -4.81 8.11 11.11
CA GLY A 155 -5.63 9.19 10.55
C GLY A 155 -5.00 10.57 10.63
N ALA A 156 -3.97 10.79 11.41
CA ALA A 156 -3.28 12.07 11.50
C ALA A 156 -2.11 12.15 10.50
N MET A 157 -2.20 13.08 9.56
CA MET A 157 -1.15 13.33 8.58
C MET A 157 0.02 14.10 9.20
N LEU A 158 1.25 13.70 8.90
CA LEU A 158 2.46 14.28 9.46
C LEU A 158 3.19 15.12 8.42
N LYS A 159 3.74 16.25 8.87
CA LYS A 159 4.62 17.08 8.04
C LYS A 159 5.98 16.40 7.86
N PRO A 160 6.43 16.12 6.64
CA PRO A 160 7.73 15.50 6.41
C PRO A 160 8.86 16.52 6.63
N PHE A 161 9.98 16.06 7.20
CA PHE A 161 11.21 16.84 7.33
C PHE A 161 12.44 15.91 7.28
N VAL A 162 13.59 16.45 6.93
CA VAL A 162 14.87 15.71 6.84
C VAL A 162 15.95 16.31 7.72
N VAL A 163 15.77 17.55 8.15
CA VAL A 163 16.71 18.22 9.07
C VAL A 163 16.19 18.07 10.49
N ASP A 164 16.86 17.26 11.30
CA ASP A 164 16.53 17.13 12.73
C ASP A 164 16.82 18.44 13.46
N LYS A 165 18.05 18.94 13.38
CA LYS A 165 18.47 20.17 14.07
C LYS A 165 19.61 20.87 13.39
N ILE A 166 19.68 22.19 13.61
CA ILE A 166 20.79 23.05 13.21
C ILE A 166 21.51 23.53 14.47
N LYS A 167 22.81 23.32 14.56
CA LYS A 167 23.63 23.75 15.69
C LYS A 167 24.64 24.79 15.28
N ASN A 168 24.94 25.74 16.17
CA ASN A 168 26.08 26.58 16.03
C ASN A 168 27.38 25.74 16.19
N PRO A 169 28.31 25.75 15.21
CA PRO A 169 29.45 24.84 15.22
C PRO A 169 30.49 25.20 16.34
N THR A 170 30.50 26.46 16.78
CA THR A 170 31.45 26.93 17.79
C THR A 170 30.97 26.72 19.21
N THR A 171 29.67 26.99 19.46
CA THR A 171 29.09 26.96 20.82
C THR A 171 28.31 25.66 21.11
N GLY A 172 28.03 24.83 20.12
CA GLY A 172 27.15 23.66 20.23
C GLY A 172 25.67 23.99 20.47
N LYS A 173 25.31 25.27 20.58
CA LYS A 173 23.93 25.70 20.83
C LYS A 173 23.02 25.27 19.67
N VAL A 174 21.89 24.65 19.99
CA VAL A 174 20.83 24.35 19.00
C VAL A 174 20.19 25.67 18.59
N LEU A 175 20.22 25.96 17.30
CA LEU A 175 19.61 27.14 16.66
C LEU A 175 18.19 26.85 16.18
N GLU A 176 17.98 25.65 15.65
CA GLU A 176 16.68 25.17 15.15
C GLU A 176 16.59 23.67 15.42
N GLN A 177 15.40 23.19 15.76
CA GLN A 177 15.12 21.77 15.91
C GLN A 177 13.73 21.48 15.37
N ASN A 178 13.62 20.48 14.50
CA ASN A 178 12.35 19.96 14.02
C ASN A 178 11.91 18.80 14.92
N SER A 179 10.61 18.58 14.95
CA SER A 179 9.99 17.47 15.66
C SER A 179 8.78 16.98 14.88
N LYS A 180 8.31 15.78 15.22
CA LYS A 180 7.05 15.25 14.69
C LYS A 180 5.94 16.29 14.83
N THR A 181 5.36 16.69 13.71
CA THR A 181 4.28 17.70 13.65
C THR A 181 3.11 17.12 12.89
N GLU A 182 1.95 17.05 13.55
CA GLU A 182 0.71 16.68 12.90
C GLU A 182 0.16 17.89 12.13
N VAL A 183 -0.07 17.70 10.84
CA VAL A 183 -0.66 18.73 9.99
C VAL A 183 -2.17 18.75 10.18
N LYS A 184 -2.78 17.56 10.16
CA LYS A 184 -4.23 17.41 10.17
C LYS A 184 -4.62 15.96 10.47
N ASN A 185 -5.71 15.78 11.24
CA ASN A 185 -6.40 14.49 11.29
C ASN A 185 -7.37 14.43 10.10
N ILE A 186 -7.16 13.49 9.17
CA ILE A 186 -7.85 13.47 7.88
C ILE A 186 -8.66 12.21 7.61
N ALA A 187 -8.53 11.18 8.43
CA ALA A 187 -9.31 9.96 8.29
C ALA A 187 -9.66 9.39 9.67
N ASN A 188 -10.80 8.71 9.75
CA ASN A 188 -11.18 8.01 10.96
C ASN A 188 -10.53 6.62 11.06
N SER A 189 -10.53 6.03 12.26
CA SER A 189 -9.87 4.74 12.52
C SER A 189 -10.45 3.59 11.68
N ALA A 190 -11.75 3.59 11.41
CA ALA A 190 -12.38 2.55 10.60
C ALA A 190 -11.92 2.61 9.14
N THR A 191 -11.76 3.82 8.59
CA THR A 191 -11.20 4.04 7.25
C THR A 191 -9.76 3.53 7.18
N ILE A 192 -8.94 3.85 8.19
CA ILE A 192 -7.55 3.42 8.28
C ILE A 192 -7.43 1.89 8.35
N GLU A 193 -8.20 1.27 9.23
CA GLU A 193 -8.21 -0.18 9.39
C GLU A 193 -8.61 -0.89 8.10
N LYS A 194 -9.71 -0.45 7.47
CA LYS A 194 -10.13 -0.99 6.18
C LYS A 194 -9.07 -0.82 5.10
N MET A 195 -8.38 0.32 5.07
CA MET A 195 -7.33 0.58 4.09
C MET A 195 -6.10 -0.32 4.31
N LYS A 196 -5.68 -0.54 5.55
CA LYS A 196 -4.61 -1.49 5.88
C LYS A 196 -4.97 -2.90 5.40
N GLN A 197 -6.20 -3.37 5.64
CA GLN A 197 -6.68 -4.67 5.16
C GLN A 197 -6.63 -4.77 3.61
N LEU A 198 -7.05 -3.72 2.90
CA LEU A 198 -6.97 -3.66 1.45
C LEU A 198 -5.51 -3.69 0.95
N MET A 199 -4.62 -2.92 1.57
CA MET A 199 -3.20 -2.93 1.24
C MET A 199 -2.54 -4.28 1.56
N ALA A 200 -2.95 -4.95 2.63
CA ALA A 200 -2.52 -6.30 2.95
C ALA A 200 -2.95 -7.31 1.88
N SER A 201 -4.18 -7.21 1.36
CA SER A 201 -4.68 -8.10 0.31
C SER A 201 -3.86 -8.02 -1.00
N VAL A 202 -3.23 -6.87 -1.27
CA VAL A 202 -2.34 -6.70 -2.43
C VAL A 202 -1.06 -7.52 -2.30
N ILE A 203 -0.52 -7.66 -1.09
CA ILE A 203 0.75 -8.34 -0.81
C ILE A 203 0.54 -9.81 -0.45
N ASN A 204 -0.44 -10.09 0.43
CA ASN A 204 -0.64 -11.39 1.06
C ASN A 204 -1.61 -12.30 0.29
N GLY A 205 -2.22 -11.81 -0.80
CA GLY A 205 -2.97 -12.65 -1.75
C GLY A 205 -2.06 -13.69 -2.42
N ASP A 206 -2.63 -14.62 -3.15
CA ASP A 206 -1.84 -15.48 -4.03
C ASP A 206 -1.40 -14.72 -5.30
N ASN A 207 -0.45 -15.27 -6.05
CA ASN A 207 0.07 -14.64 -7.27
C ASN A 207 -0.95 -14.52 -8.41
N THR A 208 -2.13 -15.09 -8.28
CA THR A 208 -3.23 -15.00 -9.25
C THR A 208 -4.25 -13.92 -8.88
N ASN A 209 -4.38 -13.63 -7.58
CA ASN A 209 -5.39 -12.75 -7.01
C ASN A 209 -4.83 -11.45 -6.40
N SER A 210 -3.53 -11.19 -6.57
CA SER A 210 -2.91 -9.96 -6.08
C SER A 210 -1.77 -9.48 -6.97
N THR A 211 -1.59 -8.15 -7.04
CA THR A 211 -0.54 -7.54 -7.88
C THR A 211 0.79 -7.36 -7.15
N GLY A 212 0.80 -7.50 -5.85
CA GLY A 212 1.97 -7.25 -5.00
C GLY A 212 2.61 -8.50 -4.42
N TYR A 213 2.15 -9.70 -4.78
CA TYR A 213 2.67 -10.97 -4.25
C TYR A 213 4.21 -11.07 -4.29
N ALA A 214 4.83 -10.57 -5.36
CA ALA A 214 6.29 -10.61 -5.52
C ALA A 214 7.06 -9.78 -4.46
N TYR A 215 6.40 -8.84 -3.78
CA TYR A 215 7.01 -8.02 -2.73
C TYR A 215 6.99 -8.68 -1.35
N ARG A 216 6.32 -9.81 -1.19
CA ARG A 216 6.30 -10.54 0.10
C ARG A 216 7.71 -10.77 0.62
N MET A 217 7.86 -10.58 1.91
CA MET A 217 9.05 -10.94 2.66
C MET A 217 8.67 -11.91 3.78
N ASP A 218 9.43 -12.98 3.91
CA ASP A 218 9.23 -13.94 5.00
C ASP A 218 9.60 -13.28 6.34
N GLY A 219 8.77 -13.49 7.35
CA GLY A 219 8.96 -12.92 8.69
C GLY A 219 8.49 -11.47 8.86
N TYR A 220 8.08 -10.76 7.79
CA TYR A 220 7.66 -9.36 7.88
C TYR A 220 6.27 -9.13 7.33
N SER A 221 5.46 -8.35 8.04
CA SER A 221 4.11 -7.98 7.60
C SER A 221 4.14 -6.67 6.83
N LEU A 222 4.49 -6.75 5.54
CA LEU A 222 4.41 -5.64 4.60
C LEU A 222 2.99 -5.50 4.08
N ILE A 223 2.49 -4.27 4.00
CA ILE A 223 1.29 -3.90 3.26
C ILE A 223 1.61 -2.86 2.21
N GLY A 224 0.88 -2.83 1.09
CA GLY A 224 1.23 -1.87 0.05
C GLY A 224 0.33 -1.89 -1.18
N LYS A 225 0.72 -1.08 -2.16
CA LYS A 225 0.08 -0.98 -3.46
C LYS A 225 1.11 -0.81 -4.57
N THR A 226 0.99 -1.61 -5.60
CA THR A 226 1.77 -1.51 -6.83
C THR A 226 1.20 -0.44 -7.76
N GLY A 227 2.05 0.21 -8.54
CA GLY A 227 1.67 1.15 -9.57
C GLY A 227 2.38 0.87 -10.90
N THR A 228 1.66 1.07 -11.98
CA THR A 228 2.18 1.07 -13.34
C THR A 228 1.46 2.19 -14.08
N ALA A 229 2.18 3.23 -14.47
CA ALA A 229 1.65 4.39 -15.15
C ALA A 229 2.29 4.53 -16.52
N GLN A 230 1.49 4.77 -17.56
CA GLN A 230 2.01 5.16 -18.87
C GLN A 230 2.61 6.56 -18.79
N ILE A 231 3.64 6.82 -19.57
CA ILE A 231 4.27 8.15 -19.65
C ILE A 231 3.55 8.97 -20.71
N PHE A 232 3.04 10.14 -20.33
CA PHE A 232 2.47 11.09 -21.27
C PHE A 232 3.57 11.90 -21.95
N ASP A 233 3.55 11.94 -23.29
CA ASP A 233 4.45 12.76 -24.09
C ASP A 233 3.77 14.13 -24.37
N TYR A 234 4.11 15.12 -23.56
CA TYR A 234 3.56 16.46 -23.68
C TYR A 234 3.87 17.13 -25.03
N THR A 235 4.93 16.69 -25.73
CA THR A 235 5.29 17.23 -27.05
C THR A 235 4.39 16.70 -28.15
N LYS A 236 3.88 15.47 -27.99
CA LYS A 236 2.99 14.80 -28.96
C LYS A 236 1.53 14.77 -28.50
N GLY A 237 1.22 15.23 -27.30
CA GLY A 237 -0.13 15.26 -26.76
C GLY A 237 -0.77 13.86 -26.59
N LYS A 238 0.03 12.81 -26.35
CA LYS A 238 -0.46 11.43 -26.21
C LYS A 238 0.43 10.60 -25.31
N TYR A 239 -0.12 9.51 -24.81
CA TYR A 239 0.67 8.52 -24.08
C TYR A 239 1.67 7.81 -25.01
N MET A 240 2.86 7.56 -24.49
CA MET A 240 3.86 6.74 -25.13
C MET A 240 3.40 5.29 -25.19
N SER A 241 3.85 4.53 -26.18
CA SER A 241 3.38 3.16 -26.43
C SER A 241 4.48 2.09 -26.48
N GLY A 242 5.72 2.45 -26.18
CA GLY A 242 6.83 1.50 -26.11
C GLY A 242 6.71 0.60 -24.87
N SER A 243 7.24 -0.60 -24.94
CA SER A 243 7.23 -1.58 -23.84
C SER A 243 7.92 -1.10 -22.55
N SER A 244 8.85 -0.15 -22.69
CA SER A 244 9.55 0.50 -21.56
C SER A 244 8.99 1.87 -21.19
N ASP A 245 7.91 2.34 -21.84
CA ASP A 245 7.39 3.70 -21.64
C ASP A 245 6.42 3.78 -20.46
N TYR A 246 6.86 3.23 -19.32
CA TYR A 246 6.10 3.18 -18.07
C TYR A 246 6.93 3.72 -16.89
N ILE A 247 6.21 4.17 -15.87
CA ILE A 247 6.73 4.36 -14.52
C ILE A 247 6.15 3.24 -13.68
N TYR A 248 7.02 2.43 -13.09
CA TYR A 248 6.66 1.43 -12.11
C TYR A 248 6.87 2.01 -10.72
N SER A 249 5.88 1.86 -9.85
CA SER A 249 5.93 2.39 -8.50
C SER A 249 5.41 1.40 -7.47
N PHE A 250 5.81 1.61 -6.24
CA PHE A 250 5.36 0.87 -5.08
C PHE A 250 5.19 1.82 -3.91
N SER A 251 4.05 1.75 -3.25
CA SER A 251 3.76 2.41 -1.97
C SER A 251 3.55 1.33 -0.93
N GLY A 252 4.36 1.30 0.11
CA GLY A 252 4.26 0.29 1.15
C GLY A 252 4.55 0.84 2.54
N MET A 253 4.19 0.07 3.54
CA MET A 253 4.53 0.35 4.93
C MET A 253 4.61 -0.94 5.73
N PHE A 254 5.40 -0.92 6.80
CA PHE A 254 5.59 -2.06 7.70
C PHE A 254 6.07 -1.60 9.09
N PRO A 255 5.82 -2.39 10.15
CA PRO A 255 4.89 -3.52 10.20
C PRO A 255 3.44 -3.12 9.88
N GLU A 256 2.59 -4.09 9.50
CA GLU A 256 1.19 -3.86 9.11
C GLU A 256 0.36 -3.19 10.21
N ASN A 257 0.47 -3.68 11.44
CA ASN A 257 -0.40 -3.23 12.54
C ASN A 257 -0.01 -1.84 13.05
N ASP A 258 1.29 -1.59 13.22
CA ASP A 258 1.84 -0.33 13.71
C ASP A 258 3.02 0.09 12.82
N PRO A 259 2.76 0.70 11.65
CA PRO A 259 3.79 1.02 10.69
C PRO A 259 4.82 2.02 11.22
N GLU A 260 6.05 1.59 11.31
CA GLU A 260 7.20 2.44 11.66
C GLU A 260 7.87 3.01 10.41
N ILE A 261 7.73 2.31 9.28
CA ILE A 261 8.36 2.66 8.01
C ILE A 261 7.30 2.82 6.92
N ILE A 262 7.45 3.89 6.17
CA ILE A 262 6.73 4.12 4.92
C ILE A 262 7.74 4.16 3.78
N LEU A 263 7.53 3.39 2.73
CA LEU A 263 8.35 3.35 1.54
C LEU A 263 7.55 3.76 0.31
N TYR A 264 8.08 4.71 -0.44
CA TYR A 264 7.61 5.02 -1.78
C TYR A 264 8.76 4.91 -2.77
N ALA A 265 8.64 3.98 -3.72
CA ALA A 265 9.62 3.76 -4.75
C ALA A 265 9.01 3.97 -6.14
N ALA A 266 9.76 4.59 -7.06
CA ALA A 266 9.35 4.74 -8.45
C ALA A 266 10.54 4.65 -9.39
N ILE A 267 10.40 3.89 -10.47
CA ILE A 267 11.41 3.76 -11.52
C ILE A 267 10.79 4.14 -12.86
N LYS A 268 11.38 5.13 -13.51
CA LYS A 268 10.94 5.60 -14.84
C LYS A 268 11.70 4.87 -15.94
N ARG A 269 10.95 4.23 -16.85
CA ARG A 269 11.47 3.56 -18.05
C ARG A 269 12.51 2.46 -17.78
N PRO A 270 12.25 1.54 -16.85
CA PRO A 270 13.14 0.40 -16.67
C PRO A 270 13.10 -0.49 -17.92
N LYS A 271 14.23 -1.13 -18.24
CA LYS A 271 14.32 -2.01 -19.42
C LYS A 271 13.42 -3.24 -19.32
N ASP A 272 13.30 -3.81 -18.11
CA ASP A 272 12.62 -5.09 -17.85
C ASP A 272 11.47 -4.97 -16.83
N GLY A 273 10.70 -3.88 -16.92
CA GLY A 273 9.46 -3.71 -16.13
C GLY A 273 9.69 -3.83 -14.61
N THR A 274 8.92 -4.70 -13.96
CA THR A 274 8.95 -4.90 -12.51
C THR A 274 10.20 -5.66 -12.00
N ASN A 275 10.99 -6.25 -12.88
CA ASN A 275 12.18 -7.02 -12.49
C ASN A 275 13.26 -6.20 -11.77
N TYR A 276 13.19 -4.86 -11.86
CA TYR A 276 14.10 -3.98 -11.12
C TYR A 276 13.51 -3.45 -9.83
N ILE A 277 12.21 -3.07 -9.81
CA ILE A 277 11.62 -2.41 -8.63
C ILE A 277 11.40 -3.38 -7.48
N VAL A 278 11.01 -4.63 -7.76
CA VAL A 278 10.75 -5.63 -6.72
C VAL A 278 12.02 -5.95 -5.91
N PRO A 279 13.17 -6.33 -6.53
CA PRO A 279 14.40 -6.58 -5.77
C PRO A 279 14.89 -5.35 -5.01
N MET A 280 14.81 -4.16 -5.62
CA MET A 280 15.22 -2.91 -4.98
C MET A 280 14.40 -2.63 -3.72
N VAL A 281 13.08 -2.78 -3.78
CA VAL A 281 12.20 -2.56 -2.62
C VAL A 281 12.54 -3.58 -1.53
N LYS A 282 12.64 -4.86 -1.85
CA LYS A 282 12.96 -5.92 -0.88
C LYS A 282 14.31 -5.71 -0.21
N GLU A 283 15.34 -5.31 -0.97
CA GLU A 283 16.67 -5.03 -0.42
C GLU A 283 16.64 -3.84 0.55
N VAL A 284 15.94 -2.76 0.18
CA VAL A 284 15.79 -1.58 1.05
C VAL A 284 15.05 -1.95 2.34
N GLU A 285 13.95 -2.68 2.25
CA GLU A 285 13.17 -3.12 3.40
C GLU A 285 13.99 -4.01 4.34
N GLN A 286 14.69 -5.02 3.80
CA GLN A 286 15.56 -5.90 4.58
C GLN A 286 16.70 -5.15 5.30
N ASN A 287 17.26 -4.13 4.66
CA ASN A 287 18.32 -3.33 5.28
C ASN A 287 17.78 -2.40 6.37
N ILE A 288 16.60 -1.80 6.15
CA ILE A 288 15.97 -0.92 7.15
C ILE A 288 15.53 -1.73 8.37
N THR A 289 14.92 -2.89 8.19
CA THR A 289 14.49 -3.75 9.30
C THR A 289 15.65 -4.15 10.19
N LYS A 290 16.80 -4.53 9.58
CA LYS A 290 18.03 -4.83 10.32
C LYS A 290 18.60 -3.59 11.04
N TYR A 291 18.61 -2.44 10.37
CA TYR A 291 19.18 -1.22 10.92
C TYR A 291 18.37 -0.69 12.12
N LEU A 292 17.06 -0.77 12.05
CA LEU A 292 16.16 -0.28 13.09
C LEU A 292 15.80 -1.35 14.14
N ASN A 293 16.33 -2.59 14.00
CA ASN A 293 15.96 -3.75 14.84
C ASN A 293 14.43 -3.94 14.89
N ILE A 294 13.75 -3.72 13.78
CA ILE A 294 12.33 -4.07 13.66
C ILE A 294 12.26 -5.59 13.75
N GLU A 295 11.56 -6.08 14.78
CA GLU A 295 11.42 -7.52 15.00
C GLU A 295 10.73 -8.15 13.79
N GLU A 296 11.28 -9.30 13.35
CA GLU A 296 10.54 -10.16 12.44
C GLU A 296 9.20 -10.46 13.11
N LYS A 297 8.10 -10.21 12.39
CA LYS A 297 6.83 -10.79 12.80
C LYS A 297 7.10 -12.30 12.82
N ASP A 298 7.03 -12.91 13.98
CA ASP A 298 6.97 -14.36 14.04
C ASP A 298 6.00 -14.79 12.93
N SER A 299 6.52 -15.44 11.89
CA SER A 299 5.70 -16.04 10.84
C SER A 299 4.57 -16.70 11.59
N GLU A 300 3.31 -16.35 11.36
CA GLU A 300 2.18 -16.78 12.20
C GLU A 300 2.41 -18.21 12.63
N LYS A 301 3.01 -18.39 13.82
CA LYS A 301 3.25 -19.71 14.36
C LYS A 301 1.88 -20.32 14.41
N LYS A 302 1.66 -21.36 13.63
CA LYS A 302 0.34 -21.97 13.62
C LYS A 302 -0.02 -22.30 15.05
N SER A 303 -1.14 -21.78 15.46
CA SER A 303 -1.65 -22.07 16.79
C SER A 303 -2.47 -23.35 16.76
N TYR A 304 -2.32 -24.14 17.78
CA TYR A 304 -3.08 -25.38 17.98
C TYR A 304 -3.75 -25.36 19.33
N THR A 305 -5.02 -25.72 19.36
CA THR A 305 -5.72 -25.93 20.62
C THR A 305 -5.33 -27.30 21.18
N VAL A 306 -4.86 -27.33 22.41
CA VAL A 306 -4.46 -28.56 23.08
C VAL A 306 -5.67 -29.48 23.28
N GLU A 307 -5.59 -30.67 22.70
CA GLU A 307 -6.61 -31.71 22.80
C GLU A 307 -6.37 -32.59 24.05
N PRO A 308 -7.36 -33.38 24.46
CA PRO A 308 -7.20 -34.36 25.57
C PRO A 308 -6.35 -35.55 25.12
N PHE A 309 -5.17 -35.72 25.71
CA PHE A 309 -4.26 -36.83 25.42
C PHE A 309 -4.24 -37.90 26.49
N TYR A 310 -4.96 -37.70 27.58
CA TYR A 310 -5.03 -38.68 28.66
C TYR A 310 -5.36 -40.11 28.18
N ASN A 311 -4.60 -41.10 28.63
CA ASN A 311 -4.69 -42.52 28.25
C ASN A 311 -4.38 -42.86 26.79
N LYS A 312 -3.92 -41.90 25.97
CA LYS A 312 -3.41 -42.13 24.60
C LYS A 312 -1.94 -42.59 24.66
N ASN A 313 -1.45 -43.27 23.60
CA ASN A 313 -0.06 -43.70 23.55
C ASN A 313 0.88 -42.51 23.39
N VAL A 314 1.94 -42.49 24.17
CA VAL A 314 2.95 -41.41 24.16
C VAL A 314 3.62 -41.28 22.79
N SER A 315 3.97 -42.42 22.16
CA SER A 315 4.60 -42.42 20.80
C SER A 315 3.72 -41.75 19.76
N ASP A 316 2.41 -42.06 19.77
CA ASP A 316 1.48 -41.55 18.76
C ASP A 316 1.28 -40.05 18.93
N ILE A 317 1.13 -39.59 20.19
CA ILE A 317 0.99 -38.15 20.47
C ILE A 317 2.26 -37.38 20.16
N LYS A 318 3.41 -37.93 20.46
CA LYS A 318 4.69 -37.31 20.11
C LYS A 318 4.81 -37.13 18.58
N THR A 319 4.60 -38.18 17.80
CA THR A 319 4.61 -38.12 16.34
C THR A 319 3.57 -37.14 15.79
N TYR A 320 2.36 -37.14 16.36
CA TYR A 320 1.28 -36.23 15.95
C TYR A 320 1.63 -34.75 16.16
N LEU A 321 2.23 -34.40 17.29
CA LEU A 321 2.61 -33.03 17.60
C LEU A 321 3.89 -32.60 16.87
N GLU A 322 4.88 -33.48 16.74
CA GLU A 322 6.12 -33.22 15.97
C GLU A 322 5.81 -32.99 14.50
N ASN A 323 4.85 -33.69 13.90
CA ASN A 323 4.37 -33.43 12.54
C ASN A 323 3.70 -32.05 12.37
N LYS A 324 3.35 -31.40 13.48
CA LYS A 324 2.84 -30.03 13.55
C LYS A 324 3.91 -29.03 13.96
N ASN A 325 5.17 -29.41 13.91
CA ASN A 325 6.32 -28.62 14.38
C ASN A 325 6.20 -28.18 15.86
N ILE A 326 5.56 -29.01 16.69
CA ILE A 326 5.44 -28.75 18.13
C ILE A 326 6.44 -29.63 18.85
N LYS A 327 7.36 -29.03 19.57
CA LYS A 327 8.35 -29.74 20.36
C LYS A 327 7.72 -30.41 21.59
N VAL A 328 7.93 -31.69 21.76
CA VAL A 328 7.33 -32.48 22.82
C VAL A 328 8.38 -32.93 23.82
N LEU A 329 8.20 -32.59 25.08
CA LEU A 329 8.99 -33.13 26.19
C LEU A 329 8.19 -34.24 26.87
N VAL A 330 8.72 -35.47 26.85
CA VAL A 330 8.16 -36.61 27.58
C VAL A 330 8.88 -36.74 28.89
N ILE A 331 8.09 -36.74 29.99
CA ILE A 331 8.61 -36.94 31.36
C ILE A 331 8.07 -38.28 31.88
N GLY A 332 8.97 -39.21 32.12
CA GLY A 332 8.64 -40.57 32.54
C GLY A 332 8.88 -41.61 31.44
N ASP A 333 8.68 -42.89 31.81
CA ASP A 333 8.97 -44.09 30.99
C ASP A 333 7.70 -44.88 30.63
N GLY A 334 6.54 -44.33 30.96
CA GLY A 334 5.24 -44.95 30.67
C GLY A 334 4.87 -44.90 29.19
N THR A 335 4.11 -45.88 28.73
CA THR A 335 3.63 -45.93 27.32
C THR A 335 2.37 -45.13 27.07
N LYS A 336 1.70 -44.66 28.12
CA LYS A 336 0.47 -43.87 28.04
C LYS A 336 0.59 -42.54 28.78
N VAL A 337 -0.06 -41.52 28.24
CA VAL A 337 -0.14 -40.20 28.84
C VAL A 337 -1.03 -40.26 30.09
N ILE A 338 -0.49 -39.94 31.26
CA ILE A 338 -1.20 -39.86 32.54
C ILE A 338 -1.49 -38.42 32.95
N ASN A 339 -0.71 -37.48 32.42
CA ASN A 339 -0.90 -36.05 32.63
C ASN A 339 -0.32 -35.28 31.44
N GLN A 340 -0.79 -34.06 31.21
CA GLN A 340 -0.32 -33.17 30.11
C GLN A 340 -0.25 -31.73 30.58
N TYR A 341 0.73 -31.02 30.04
CA TYR A 341 0.85 -29.59 30.19
C TYR A 341 1.38 -29.01 28.83
N PRO A 342 0.78 -27.92 28.31
CA PRO A 342 -0.38 -27.18 28.82
C PRO A 342 -1.67 -28.03 28.89
N GLY A 343 -2.62 -27.56 29.68
CA GLY A 343 -3.93 -28.23 29.85
C GLY A 343 -4.79 -28.14 28.58
N ILE A 344 -5.88 -28.93 28.56
CA ILE A 344 -6.85 -28.96 27.45
C ILE A 344 -7.41 -27.57 27.18
N ASN A 345 -7.68 -27.24 25.90
CA ASN A 345 -8.17 -25.96 25.41
C ASN A 345 -7.16 -24.77 25.51
N ASN A 346 -5.96 -24.99 26.03
CA ASN A 346 -4.93 -23.98 25.91
C ASN A 346 -4.44 -23.88 24.45
N ILE A 347 -3.99 -22.69 24.03
CA ILE A 347 -3.39 -22.47 22.72
C ILE A 347 -1.88 -22.67 22.87
N ILE A 348 -1.30 -23.46 21.97
CA ILE A 348 0.14 -23.62 21.78
C ILE A 348 0.51 -23.27 20.35
N TYR A 349 1.75 -22.91 20.13
CA TYR A 349 2.26 -22.48 18.83
C TYR A 349 3.34 -23.46 18.34
N GLU A 350 3.51 -23.57 17.00
CA GLU A 350 4.65 -24.29 16.43
C GLU A 350 5.98 -23.65 16.87
N ASP A 351 7.02 -24.46 17.05
CA ASP A 351 8.36 -23.99 17.45
C ASP A 351 9.07 -23.19 16.35
#